data_ccb5782d9bf082dad8fe95c7535f461f
#
_entry.id   ccb5782d9bf082dad8fe95c7535f461f
#
_cell.length_a   1.000
_cell.length_b   1.000
_cell.length_c   1.000
_cell.angle_alpha   90.00
_cell.angle_beta   90.00
_cell.angle_gamma   90.00
#
_symmetry.space_group_name_H-M   'P 1'
#
loop_
_entity.id
_entity.type
_entity.pdbx_description
1 polymer ?
#
loop_
_entity_poly.entity_id
_entity_poly.type
_entity_poly.pdbx_seq_one_letter_code
_entity_poly.pdbx_strand_id
1 'polypeptide(L)'
;MIALEMRNLGGGEILHACPQESLDKPLPCIVFYHGFTSSKLVYSYFAVALAQAGFRVIMPDAPEHGARYHGDETGRMQRFWPILQQNFSEFPALREAIIAEGWLEGERLAVAGA
;
A
#
# COMPACT_ATOMS: atom_id res chain seq x y z
N MET A 1 6.42 -17.72 8.93
CA MET A 1 6.61 -17.44 7.50
C MET A 1 5.69 -16.29 7.08
N ILE A 2 6.17 -15.44 6.20
CA ILE A 2 5.44 -14.27 5.73
C ILE A 2 4.90 -14.53 4.32
N ALA A 3 3.62 -14.25 4.12
CA ALA A 3 3.03 -14.19 2.78
C ALA A 3 3.31 -12.82 2.20
N LEU A 4 3.83 -12.79 0.97
CA LEU A 4 4.13 -11.55 0.25
C LEU A 4 3.63 -11.71 -1.18
N GLU A 5 2.76 -10.81 -1.62
CA GLU A 5 2.15 -10.90 -2.94
C GLU A 5 1.87 -9.53 -3.53
N MET A 6 1.82 -9.48 -4.87
CA MET A 6 1.21 -8.36 -5.58
C MET A 6 -0.24 -8.71 -5.85
N ARG A 7 -1.14 -7.75 -5.67
CA ARG A 7 -2.57 -8.00 -5.78
C ARG A 7 -3.29 -6.74 -6.24
N ASN A 8 -4.34 -6.91 -7.03
CA ASN A 8 -5.21 -5.79 -7.37
C ASN A 8 -6.22 -5.59 -6.25
N LEU A 9 -6.29 -4.36 -5.75
CA LEU A 9 -7.19 -3.99 -4.68
C LEU A 9 -7.58 -2.52 -4.84
N GLY A 10 -8.87 -2.23 -4.77
CA GLY A 10 -9.33 -0.85 -4.87
C GLY A 10 -9.04 -0.18 -6.21
N GLY A 11 -8.93 -0.96 -7.28
CA GLY A 11 -8.67 -0.45 -8.62
C GLY A 11 -7.21 -0.28 -8.99
N GLY A 12 -6.27 -0.74 -8.16
CA GLY A 12 -4.84 -0.65 -8.43
C GLY A 12 -4.07 -1.81 -7.87
N GLU A 13 -2.83 -1.97 -8.33
CA GLU A 13 -1.94 -2.99 -7.81
C GLU A 13 -1.34 -2.55 -6.49
N ILE A 14 -1.39 -3.42 -5.50
CA ILE A 14 -0.78 -3.18 -4.20
C ILE A 14 0.19 -4.31 -3.86
N LEU A 15 1.14 -4.02 -2.97
CA LEU A 15 1.93 -5.05 -2.31
C LEU A 15 1.24 -5.38 -1.00
N HIS A 16 1.02 -6.67 -0.76
CA HIS A 16 0.37 -7.18 0.44
C HIS A 16 1.30 -8.12 1.18
N ALA A 17 1.47 -7.92 2.47
CA ALA A 17 2.26 -8.79 3.32
C ALA A 17 1.55 -9.03 4.65
N CYS A 18 1.60 -10.27 5.13
CA CYS A 18 1.06 -10.63 6.45
C CYS A 18 1.66 -11.97 6.89
N PRO A 19 1.49 -12.36 8.17
CA PRO A 19 1.84 -13.71 8.57
C PRO A 19 1.04 -14.73 7.76
N GLN A 20 1.72 -15.75 7.24
CA GLN A 20 1.11 -16.75 6.36
C GLN A 20 -0.08 -17.46 7.00
N GLU A 21 0.01 -17.77 8.28
CA GLU A 21 -1.05 -18.47 9.01
C GLU A 21 -2.29 -17.61 9.23
N SER A 22 -2.19 -16.31 9.03
CA SER A 22 -3.28 -15.36 9.22
C SER A 22 -3.77 -14.72 7.92
N LEU A 23 -3.44 -15.34 6.79
CA LEU A 23 -3.74 -14.79 5.46
C LEU A 23 -5.21 -14.43 5.29
N ASP A 24 -6.11 -15.26 5.78
CA ASP A 24 -7.55 -15.09 5.64
C ASP A 24 -8.23 -14.55 6.91
N LYS A 25 -7.45 -14.07 7.87
CA LYS A 25 -7.99 -13.59 9.15
C LYS A 25 -7.90 -12.09 9.26
N PRO A 26 -8.84 -11.45 9.97
CA PRO A 26 -8.68 -10.03 10.28
C PRO A 26 -7.42 -9.77 11.10
N LEU A 27 -6.70 -8.71 10.75
CA LEU A 27 -5.47 -8.30 11.43
C LEU A 27 -5.46 -6.77 11.54
N PRO A 28 -4.72 -6.24 12.52
CA PRO A 28 -4.42 -4.80 12.46
C PRO A 28 -3.65 -4.53 11.17
N CYS A 29 -4.06 -3.48 10.45
CA CYS A 29 -3.53 -3.16 9.13
C CYS A 29 -2.71 -1.88 9.15
N ILE A 30 -1.68 -1.83 8.31
CA ILE A 30 -0.89 -0.64 8.06
C ILE A 30 -0.90 -0.39 6.56
N VAL A 31 -1.39 0.79 6.15
CA VAL A 31 -1.24 1.26 4.78
C VAL A 31 0.01 2.12 4.75
N PHE A 32 1.01 1.68 4.00
CA PHE A 32 2.31 2.33 3.94
C PHE A 32 2.52 2.94 2.55
N TYR A 33 2.83 4.23 2.51
CA TYR A 33 3.08 4.96 1.27
C TYR A 33 4.57 5.20 1.06
N HIS A 34 5.06 4.84 -0.13
CA HIS A 34 6.47 5.06 -0.49
C HIS A 34 6.76 6.55 -0.71
N GLY A 35 8.05 6.90 -0.70
CA GLY A 35 8.50 8.26 -0.94
C GLY A 35 8.37 8.66 -2.41
N PHE A 36 8.29 9.97 -2.67
CA PHE A 36 8.23 10.51 -4.02
C PHE A 36 9.45 10.07 -4.83
N THR A 37 9.23 9.71 -6.09
CA THR A 37 10.18 9.11 -7.03
C THR A 37 10.57 7.65 -6.74
N SER A 38 10.00 7.03 -5.72
CA SER A 38 10.23 5.63 -5.36
C SER A 38 9.08 4.74 -5.81
N SER A 39 8.89 3.60 -5.18
CA SER A 39 7.80 2.66 -5.47
C SER A 39 7.58 1.73 -4.27
N LYS A 40 6.44 1.01 -4.30
CA LYS A 40 6.15 0.01 -3.26
C LYS A 40 7.21 -1.08 -3.18
N LEU A 41 7.79 -1.46 -4.32
CA LEU A 41 8.80 -2.53 -4.35
C LEU A 41 10.07 -2.13 -3.58
N VAL A 42 10.47 -0.88 -3.65
CA VAL A 42 11.65 -0.39 -2.94
C VAL A 42 11.49 -0.54 -1.43
N TYR A 43 10.28 -0.40 -0.93
CA TYR A 43 9.99 -0.48 0.50
C TYR A 43 9.49 -1.86 0.96
N SER A 44 9.61 -2.89 0.13
CA SER A 44 9.12 -4.23 0.47
C SER A 44 9.72 -4.78 1.75
N TYR A 45 10.95 -4.39 2.10
CA TYR A 45 11.58 -4.82 3.36
C TYR A 45 10.82 -4.31 4.60
N PHE A 46 10.22 -3.13 4.54
CA PHE A 46 9.36 -2.64 5.61
C PHE A 46 8.10 -3.51 5.73
N ALA A 47 7.54 -3.92 4.60
CA ALA A 47 6.36 -4.77 4.61
C ALA A 47 6.65 -6.09 5.31
N VAL A 48 7.79 -6.72 5.02
CA VAL A 48 8.18 -7.98 5.65
C VAL A 48 8.41 -7.77 7.14
N ALA A 49 9.12 -6.73 7.54
CA ALA A 49 9.41 -6.46 8.94
C ALA A 49 8.12 -6.24 9.76
N LEU A 50 7.18 -5.46 9.23
CA LEU A 50 5.92 -5.18 9.91
C LEU A 50 5.03 -6.42 9.95
N ALA A 51 5.03 -7.22 8.89
CA ALA A 51 4.30 -8.49 8.88
C ALA A 51 4.85 -9.47 9.92
N GLN A 52 6.16 -9.49 10.12
CA GLN A 52 6.77 -10.31 11.17
C GLN A 52 6.32 -9.87 12.57
N ALA A 53 5.94 -8.62 12.73
CA ALA A 53 5.41 -8.09 13.98
C ALA A 53 3.91 -8.38 14.16
N GLY A 54 3.27 -9.03 13.19
CA GLY A 54 1.86 -9.44 13.30
C GLY A 54 0.88 -8.56 12.55
N PHE A 55 1.35 -7.60 11.76
CA PHE A 55 0.48 -6.70 11.01
C PHE A 55 0.22 -7.20 9.59
N ARG A 56 -0.90 -6.78 9.04
CA ARG A 56 -1.13 -6.84 7.60
C ARG A 56 -0.70 -5.51 6.99
N VAL A 57 0.15 -5.56 5.98
CA VAL A 57 0.70 -4.37 5.36
C VAL A 57 0.21 -4.26 3.93
N ILE A 58 -0.31 -3.10 3.58
CA ILE A 58 -0.79 -2.79 2.23
C ILE A 58 0.00 -1.59 1.73
N MET A 59 0.71 -1.77 0.62
CA MET A 59 1.51 -0.71 0.01
C MET A 59 1.02 -0.43 -1.40
N PRO A 60 0.29 0.67 -1.63
CA PRO A 60 -0.04 1.09 -2.99
C PRO A 60 1.12 1.82 -3.64
N ASP A 61 1.09 1.94 -4.97
CA ASP A 61 1.91 2.93 -5.67
C ASP A 61 1.14 4.24 -5.76
N ALA A 62 1.85 5.34 -5.56
CA ALA A 62 1.29 6.66 -5.82
C ALA A 62 1.03 6.85 -7.32
N PRO A 63 0.14 7.78 -7.71
CA PRO A 63 -0.02 8.11 -9.12
C PRO A 63 1.34 8.39 -9.78
N GLU A 64 1.54 7.89 -11.00
CA GLU A 64 2.76 8.04 -11.80
C GLU A 64 4.01 7.41 -11.18
N HIS A 65 3.85 6.47 -10.24
CA HIS A 65 4.97 5.76 -9.61
C HIS A 65 4.79 4.25 -9.73
N GLY A 66 5.92 3.52 -9.68
CA GLY A 66 5.91 2.06 -9.70
C GLY A 66 5.15 1.51 -10.91
N ALA A 67 4.15 0.67 -10.67
CA ALA A 67 3.32 0.08 -11.72
C ALA A 67 2.51 1.12 -12.49
N ARG A 68 2.37 2.33 -11.97
CA ARG A 68 1.63 3.42 -12.59
C ARG A 68 2.54 4.42 -13.32
N TYR A 69 3.85 4.16 -13.32
CA TYR A 69 4.82 5.03 -13.96
C TYR A 69 4.79 4.85 -15.48
N HIS A 70 4.78 5.97 -16.22
CA HIS A 70 4.74 5.95 -17.68
C HIS A 70 5.93 6.67 -18.34
N GLY A 71 7.00 6.93 -17.60
CA GLY A 71 8.28 7.38 -18.16
C GLY A 71 8.47 8.89 -18.25
N ASP A 72 7.53 9.70 -17.74
CA ASP A 72 7.62 11.16 -17.81
C ASP A 72 8.17 11.74 -16.50
N GLU A 73 9.48 11.62 -16.29
CA GLU A 73 10.10 12.07 -15.04
C GLU A 73 10.00 13.59 -14.84
N THR A 74 10.26 14.36 -15.88
CA THR A 74 10.21 15.82 -15.78
C THR A 74 8.80 16.29 -15.45
N GLY A 75 7.81 15.77 -16.16
CA GLY A 75 6.41 16.09 -15.90
C GLY A 75 5.97 15.62 -14.52
N ARG A 76 6.42 14.43 -14.10
CA ARG A 76 6.11 13.92 -12.77
C ARG A 76 6.60 14.87 -11.67
N MET A 77 7.82 15.37 -11.78
CA MET A 77 8.37 16.32 -10.81
C MET A 77 7.54 17.60 -10.75
N GLN A 78 7.07 18.07 -11.90
CA GLN A 78 6.22 19.26 -11.98
C GLN A 78 4.83 19.03 -11.40
N ARG A 79 4.37 17.77 -11.34
CA ARG A 79 3.05 17.38 -10.83
C ARG A 79 3.09 16.89 -9.39
N PHE A 80 4.11 17.25 -8.61
CA PHE A 80 4.26 16.80 -7.24
C PHE A 80 2.98 17.02 -6.41
N TRP A 81 2.45 18.22 -6.37
CA TRP A 81 1.27 18.51 -5.58
C TRP A 81 -0.01 17.83 -6.10
N PRO A 82 -0.31 17.86 -7.41
CA PRO A 82 -1.44 17.08 -7.94
C PRO A 82 -1.32 15.59 -7.65
N ILE A 83 -0.13 15.00 -7.75
CA ILE A 83 0.08 13.58 -7.43
C ILE A 83 -0.21 13.32 -5.97
N LEU A 84 0.29 14.17 -5.07
CA LEU A 84 0.06 14.02 -3.63
C LEU A 84 -1.42 14.12 -3.30
N GLN A 85 -2.13 15.09 -3.87
CA GLN A 85 -3.57 15.26 -3.68
C GLN A 85 -4.35 14.05 -4.18
N GLN A 86 -4.02 13.53 -5.35
CA GLN A 86 -4.67 12.36 -5.90
C GLN A 86 -4.41 11.13 -5.02
N ASN A 87 -3.19 10.99 -4.52
CA ASN A 87 -2.85 9.90 -3.62
C ASN A 87 -3.74 9.90 -2.38
N PHE A 88 -3.93 11.05 -1.76
CA PHE A 88 -4.85 11.19 -0.64
C PHE A 88 -6.29 10.88 -1.02
N SER A 89 -6.73 11.33 -2.20
CA SER A 89 -8.11 11.13 -2.64
C SER A 89 -8.43 9.65 -2.92
N GLU A 90 -7.42 8.84 -3.18
CA GLU A 90 -7.58 7.40 -3.44
C GLU A 90 -7.67 6.56 -2.17
N PHE A 91 -7.31 7.11 -1.02
CA PHE A 91 -7.29 6.36 0.24
C PHE A 91 -8.66 5.83 0.66
N PRO A 92 -9.77 6.59 0.61
CA PRO A 92 -11.06 6.07 1.03
C PRO A 92 -11.48 4.81 0.26
N ALA A 93 -11.25 4.76 -1.06
CA ALA A 93 -11.56 3.58 -1.86
C ALA A 93 -10.70 2.38 -1.46
N LEU A 94 -9.43 2.61 -1.17
CA LEU A 94 -8.51 1.57 -0.71
C LEU A 94 -8.96 1.04 0.65
N ARG A 95 -9.35 1.91 1.58
CA ARG A 95 -9.85 1.51 2.89
C ARG A 95 -11.10 0.64 2.76
N GLU A 96 -12.04 1.04 1.92
CA GLU A 96 -13.25 0.26 1.67
C GLU A 96 -12.92 -1.11 1.09
N ALA A 97 -11.95 -1.19 0.18
CA ALA A 97 -11.53 -2.46 -0.40
C ALA A 97 -10.90 -3.38 0.65
N ILE A 98 -10.10 -2.83 1.57
CA ILE A 98 -9.51 -3.59 2.68
C ILE A 98 -10.61 -4.16 3.58
N ILE A 99 -11.61 -3.37 3.89
CA ILE A 99 -12.75 -3.80 4.71
C ILE A 99 -13.53 -4.90 3.98
N ALA A 100 -13.78 -4.73 2.68
CA ALA A 100 -14.53 -5.70 1.89
C ALA A 100 -13.83 -7.07 1.80
N GLU A 101 -12.49 -7.08 1.88
CA GLU A 101 -11.73 -8.34 1.89
C GLU A 101 -11.82 -9.07 3.23
N GLY A 102 -12.36 -8.43 4.27
CA GLY A 102 -12.36 -9.00 5.62
C GLY A 102 -10.99 -8.98 6.29
N TRP A 103 -10.12 -8.11 5.84
CA TRP A 103 -8.73 -8.05 6.28
C TRP A 103 -8.51 -7.24 7.55
N LEU A 104 -9.41 -6.32 7.85
CA LEU A 104 -9.21 -5.37 8.95
C LEU A 104 -9.84 -5.88 10.24
N GLU A 105 -9.02 -5.91 11.30
CA GLU A 105 -9.49 -6.23 12.64
C GLU A 105 -10.08 -4.98 13.28
N GLY A 106 -11.41 -4.93 13.43
CA GLY A 106 -12.10 -3.78 13.99
C GLY A 106 -11.79 -2.51 13.21
N GLU A 107 -11.28 -1.50 13.88
CA GLU A 107 -10.87 -0.22 13.26
C GLU A 107 -9.37 0.00 13.37
N ARG A 108 -8.59 -1.06 13.56
CA ARG A 108 -7.14 -0.97 13.77
C ARG A 108 -6.42 -0.77 12.44
N LEU A 109 -6.50 0.45 11.94
CA LEU A 109 -5.84 0.85 10.69
C LEU A 109 -4.93 2.03 10.96
N ALA A 110 -3.65 1.87 10.65
CA ALA A 110 -2.68 2.94 10.71
C ALA A 110 -2.21 3.30 9.30
N VAL A 111 -1.82 4.54 9.12
CA VAL A 111 -1.24 5.03 7.87
C VAL A 111 0.17 5.51 8.17
N ALA A 112 1.12 5.06 7.39
CA ALA A 112 2.52 5.42 7.53
C ALA A 112 3.08 5.80 6.16
N GLY A 113 4.23 6.45 6.16
CA GLY A 113 4.86 6.87 4.91
C GLY A 113 6.32 7.21 5.07
N ALA A 114 6.99 7.27 3.95
CA ALA A 114 8.40 7.64 3.86
C ALA A 114 8.59 8.93 3.08
#